data_57bd096f9a6486aa58f66a7d6251336f
#
_entry.id   57bd096f9a6486aa58f66a7d6251336f
#
_cell.length_a   1.000
_cell.length_b   1.000
_cell.length_c   1.000
_cell.angle_alpha   90.00
_cell.angle_beta   90.00
_cell.angle_gamma   90.00
#
_symmetry.space_group_name_H-M   'P 1'
#
loop_
_entity.id
_entity.type
_entity.pdbx_description
1 polymer ?
#
loop_
_entity_poly.entity_id
_entity_poly.type
_entity_poly.pdbx_seq_one_letter_code
_entity_poly.pdbx_strand_id
1 'polypeptide(L)'
;PYPGIEHQYLRFDGKEWKVSGYPKLDKDVQDGTQPGIYEDRMSVMIDDGKVPGFAQQGCWLTCHDGERDMQKVASKDDAAANALLSAIKKKDVRKYLPASRDNPSDWKTGKSLADIAKLKAAGGYVDLFQWRAHRSNPVGMADDGYVLEYRNFDDGKNMFGGNDEKETHQPKFMWDEKKVGYKSITADQLRKGEHFLTREQNAVPFDPNAGWKEGDMIPKYITSREDAKGSAADNNASGTWKDGMWTVVLIRPLGLANDDDKAFKVGGVYNVGFAVHDDNITTRGHHVSFVKTLGIGAKADIQATKLK
;
A
#
# COMPACT_ATOMS: atom_id res chain seq x y z
N PRO A 1 -20.82 -10.05 4.23
CA PRO A 1 -19.42 -10.21 3.83
C PRO A 1 -18.90 -8.91 3.24
N TYR A 2 -17.60 -8.65 3.38
CA TYR A 2 -16.93 -7.56 2.65
C TYR A 2 -17.12 -7.78 1.15
N PRO A 3 -17.66 -6.81 0.41
CA PRO A 3 -17.92 -6.99 -1.01
C PRO A 3 -16.61 -7.07 -1.79
N GLY A 4 -16.57 -7.95 -2.79
CA GLY A 4 -15.41 -8.14 -3.62
C GLY A 4 -15.17 -6.94 -4.54
N ILE A 5 -13.90 -6.69 -4.85
CA ILE A 5 -13.42 -5.54 -5.59
C ILE A 5 -12.89 -5.96 -6.95
N GLU A 6 -13.67 -5.76 -8.01
CA GLU A 6 -13.33 -6.22 -9.38
C GLU A 6 -11.94 -5.79 -9.85
N HIS A 7 -11.48 -4.60 -9.51
CA HIS A 7 -10.16 -4.11 -9.92
C HIS A 7 -8.98 -4.95 -9.39
N GLN A 8 -9.22 -5.78 -8.40
CA GLN A 8 -8.22 -6.71 -7.85
C GLN A 8 -8.19 -8.06 -8.59
N TYR A 9 -8.97 -8.20 -9.67
CA TYR A 9 -9.11 -9.44 -10.43
C TYR A 9 -8.72 -9.28 -11.90
N LEU A 10 -8.36 -10.40 -12.50
CA LEU A 10 -8.26 -10.61 -13.93
C LEU A 10 -9.53 -11.31 -14.38
N ARG A 11 -10.05 -10.94 -15.54
CA ARG A 11 -11.25 -11.54 -16.14
C ARG A 11 -10.95 -12.06 -17.54
N PHE A 12 -11.40 -13.26 -17.84
CA PHE A 12 -11.33 -13.84 -19.18
C PHE A 12 -12.52 -13.37 -20.03
N ASP A 13 -12.26 -12.82 -21.21
CA ASP A 13 -13.31 -12.30 -22.11
C ASP A 13 -13.72 -13.28 -23.20
N GLY A 14 -13.31 -14.54 -23.08
CA GLY A 14 -13.51 -15.59 -24.08
C GLY A 14 -12.32 -15.77 -25.03
N LYS A 15 -11.36 -14.84 -25.03
CA LYS A 15 -10.15 -14.89 -25.86
C LYS A 15 -8.88 -14.62 -25.07
N GLU A 16 -8.90 -13.60 -24.23
CA GLU A 16 -7.74 -13.14 -23.49
C GLU A 16 -8.11 -12.70 -22.08
N TRP A 17 -7.11 -12.59 -21.20
CA TRP A 17 -7.26 -12.09 -19.86
C TRP A 17 -7.09 -10.57 -19.83
N LYS A 18 -7.93 -9.89 -19.05
CA LYS A 18 -7.90 -8.43 -18.85
C LYS A 18 -8.05 -8.10 -17.39
N VAL A 19 -7.52 -6.95 -16.98
CA VAL A 19 -7.83 -6.40 -15.64
C VAL A 19 -9.33 -6.11 -15.59
N SER A 20 -10.00 -6.62 -14.57
CA SER A 20 -11.44 -6.43 -14.38
C SER A 20 -11.73 -5.04 -13.81
N GLY A 21 -12.96 -4.59 -14.00
CA GLY A 21 -13.42 -3.29 -13.52
C GLY A 21 -12.79 -2.09 -14.21
N TYR A 22 -13.00 -0.92 -13.64
CA TYR A 22 -12.50 0.33 -14.21
C TYR A 22 -11.03 0.57 -13.89
N PRO A 23 -10.23 1.11 -14.83
CA PRO A 23 -8.87 1.50 -14.56
C PRO A 23 -8.78 2.53 -13.42
N LYS A 24 -7.74 2.43 -12.61
CA LYS A 24 -7.50 3.28 -11.43
C LYS A 24 -7.58 4.80 -11.69
N LEU A 25 -7.30 5.24 -12.89
CA LEU A 25 -7.29 6.65 -13.28
C LEU A 25 -8.31 6.92 -14.40
N ASP A 26 -9.36 6.13 -14.48
CA ASP A 26 -10.47 6.41 -15.39
C ASP A 26 -11.12 7.74 -15.02
N LYS A 27 -11.46 8.54 -16.03
CA LYS A 27 -12.04 9.87 -15.85
C LYS A 27 -13.36 9.79 -15.10
N ASP A 28 -14.20 8.83 -15.42
CA ASP A 28 -15.52 8.66 -14.81
C ASP A 28 -15.42 8.33 -13.31
N VAL A 29 -14.37 7.60 -12.91
CA VAL A 29 -14.07 7.37 -11.49
C VAL A 29 -13.59 8.65 -10.82
N GLN A 30 -12.75 9.44 -11.48
CA GLN A 30 -12.25 10.71 -10.93
C GLN A 30 -13.37 11.75 -10.82
N ASP A 31 -14.28 11.77 -11.77
CA ASP A 31 -15.45 12.68 -11.80
C ASP A 31 -16.58 12.20 -10.86
N GLY A 32 -16.43 11.01 -10.24
CA GLY A 32 -17.43 10.44 -9.32
C GLY A 32 -18.68 9.88 -10.00
N THR A 33 -18.67 9.70 -11.33
CA THR A 33 -19.78 9.11 -12.09
C THR A 33 -19.76 7.57 -12.05
N GLN A 34 -18.61 7.00 -11.70
CA GLN A 34 -18.44 5.57 -11.43
C GLN A 34 -17.86 5.35 -10.04
N PRO A 35 -18.27 4.31 -9.31
CA PRO A 35 -17.68 4.01 -8.03
C PRO A 35 -16.20 3.67 -8.20
N GLY A 36 -15.35 4.35 -7.45
CA GLY A 36 -13.94 4.02 -7.36
C GLY A 36 -13.77 2.79 -6.49
N ILE A 37 -13.53 1.67 -7.12
CA ILE A 37 -13.43 0.39 -6.41
C ILE A 37 -11.97 0.02 -6.24
N TYR A 38 -11.47 0.19 -5.03
CA TYR A 38 -10.12 -0.19 -4.65
C TYR A 38 -10.14 -0.84 -3.25
N GLU A 39 -9.15 -1.66 -2.91
CA GLU A 39 -9.13 -2.31 -1.60
C GLU A 39 -9.06 -1.30 -0.46
N ASP A 40 -9.80 -1.58 0.60
CA ASP A 40 -9.71 -0.82 1.83
C ASP A 40 -8.32 -0.95 2.45
N ARG A 41 -7.85 0.14 3.06
CA ARG A 41 -6.53 0.20 3.68
C ARG A 41 -6.56 1.07 4.91
N MET A 42 -5.71 0.71 5.83
CA MET A 42 -5.32 1.55 6.95
C MET A 42 -3.82 1.77 6.90
N SER A 43 -3.39 3.01 7.06
CA SER A 43 -1.97 3.37 7.12
C SER A 43 -1.70 4.21 8.36
N VAL A 44 -0.53 4.01 8.93
CA VAL A 44 0.00 4.83 10.02
C VAL A 44 1.34 5.39 9.56
N MET A 45 1.49 6.70 9.62
CA MET A 45 2.78 7.38 9.49
C MET A 45 3.33 7.70 10.86
N ILE A 46 4.63 7.44 11.06
CA ILE A 46 5.29 7.56 12.35
C ILE A 46 6.54 8.43 12.19
N ASP A 47 6.68 9.42 13.08
CA ASP A 47 7.85 10.26 13.20
C ASP A 47 8.32 10.32 14.66
N ASP A 48 9.61 10.15 14.88
CA ASP A 48 10.28 10.22 16.18
C ASP A 48 10.76 11.66 16.55
N GLY A 49 10.18 12.66 15.87
CA GLY A 49 10.50 14.07 16.07
C GLY A 49 11.65 14.59 15.20
N LYS A 50 12.15 13.76 14.27
CA LYS A 50 13.27 14.12 13.39
C LYS A 50 12.88 14.66 12.01
N VAL A 51 11.59 14.61 11.70
CA VAL A 51 11.07 15.11 10.41
C VAL A 51 10.51 16.52 10.58
N PRO A 52 11.19 17.55 10.06
CA PRO A 52 10.73 18.93 10.16
C PRO A 52 9.32 19.10 9.60
N GLY A 53 8.42 19.68 10.37
CA GLY A 53 7.05 19.97 9.95
C GLY A 53 6.05 18.82 10.14
N PHE A 54 6.48 17.59 10.42
CA PHE A 54 5.54 16.46 10.57
C PHE A 54 4.62 16.63 11.79
N ALA A 55 5.13 17.11 12.89
CA ALA A 55 4.33 17.38 14.11
C ALA A 55 3.20 18.39 13.88
N GLN A 56 3.30 19.25 12.87
CA GLN A 56 2.28 20.24 12.52
C GLN A 56 1.35 19.78 11.38
N GLN A 57 1.90 19.07 10.40
CA GLN A 57 1.20 18.76 9.16
C GLN A 57 0.82 17.28 9.01
N GLY A 58 1.49 16.37 9.73
CA GLY A 58 1.24 14.94 9.63
C GLY A 58 1.34 14.41 8.20
N CYS A 59 0.37 13.61 7.79
CA CYS A 59 0.32 13.03 6.45
C CYS A 59 0.29 14.09 5.32
N TRP A 60 -0.22 15.30 5.59
CA TRP A 60 -0.27 16.41 4.63
C TRP A 60 1.12 16.89 4.20
N LEU A 61 2.11 16.76 5.07
CA LEU A 61 3.49 17.09 4.75
C LEU A 61 4.00 16.36 3.51
N THR A 62 3.47 15.19 3.22
CA THR A 62 3.89 14.34 2.10
C THR A 62 2.99 14.46 0.87
N CYS A 63 1.95 15.30 0.91
CA CYS A 63 0.99 15.46 -0.18
C CYS A 63 1.43 16.54 -1.16
N HIS A 64 1.47 16.22 -2.46
CA HIS A 64 1.92 17.14 -3.49
C HIS A 64 0.97 17.27 -4.65
N ASP A 65 0.52 16.14 -5.17
CA ASP A 65 -0.26 15.99 -6.39
C ASP A 65 -1.51 16.89 -6.39
N GLY A 66 -1.31 18.14 -6.87
CA GLY A 66 -2.31 19.21 -6.88
C GLY A 66 -2.61 19.86 -5.52
N GLU A 67 -1.92 19.46 -4.46
CA GLU A 67 -2.22 19.93 -3.10
C GLU A 67 -1.29 21.04 -2.61
N ARG A 68 -0.01 20.89 -2.79
CA ARG A 68 0.98 21.82 -2.22
C ARG A 68 1.84 22.51 -3.28
N ASP A 69 2.77 21.77 -3.84
CA ASP A 69 3.79 22.26 -4.77
C ASP A 69 3.64 21.69 -6.19
N MET A 70 2.60 20.91 -6.41
CA MET A 70 2.29 20.30 -7.69
C MET A 70 0.81 20.51 -8.03
N GLN A 71 0.50 21.52 -8.83
CA GLN A 71 -0.88 21.83 -9.26
C GLN A 71 -1.44 20.79 -10.23
N LYS A 72 -0.58 20.07 -10.95
CA LYS A 72 -0.96 19.02 -11.89
C LYS A 72 -0.13 17.77 -11.64
N VAL A 73 -0.72 16.62 -11.90
CA VAL A 73 0.01 15.34 -11.91
C VAL A 73 1.18 15.45 -12.88
N ALA A 74 2.38 15.10 -12.42
CA ALA A 74 3.56 15.06 -13.28
C ALA A 74 3.35 14.03 -14.41
N SER A 75 3.67 14.42 -15.64
CA SER A 75 3.68 13.48 -16.76
C SER A 75 4.80 12.45 -16.59
N LYS A 76 4.72 11.36 -17.35
CA LYS A 76 5.81 10.36 -17.36
C LYS A 76 7.11 10.96 -17.87
N ASP A 77 7.05 11.91 -18.80
CA ASP A 77 8.21 12.59 -19.38
C ASP A 77 8.83 13.55 -18.36
N ASP A 78 8.01 14.29 -17.60
CA ASP A 78 8.51 15.14 -16.51
C ASP A 78 9.23 14.31 -15.44
N ALA A 79 8.66 13.15 -15.08
CA ALA A 79 9.28 12.25 -14.10
C ALA A 79 10.58 11.64 -14.64
N ALA A 80 10.63 11.27 -15.92
CA ALA A 80 11.82 10.73 -16.57
C ALA A 80 12.95 11.77 -16.71
N ALA A 81 12.59 13.04 -16.91
CA ALA A 81 13.54 14.14 -16.99
C ALA A 81 14.11 14.57 -15.62
N ASN A 82 13.46 14.17 -14.53
CA ASN A 82 13.92 14.48 -13.17
C ASN A 82 15.10 13.59 -12.77
N ALA A 83 16.24 14.21 -12.47
CA ALA A 83 17.49 13.50 -12.18
C ALA A 83 17.35 12.53 -10.98
N LEU A 84 16.70 12.95 -9.89
CA LEU A 84 16.51 12.10 -8.72
C LEU A 84 15.58 10.92 -9.04
N LEU A 85 14.42 11.16 -9.64
CA LEU A 85 13.47 10.10 -9.97
C LEU A 85 14.06 9.10 -10.97
N SER A 86 14.81 9.58 -11.95
CA SER A 86 15.55 8.73 -12.90
C SER A 86 16.59 7.85 -12.18
N ALA A 87 17.39 8.45 -11.28
CA ALA A 87 18.40 7.72 -10.51
C ALA A 87 17.80 6.61 -9.64
N ILE A 88 16.63 6.84 -9.05
CA ILE A 88 15.89 5.81 -8.27
C ILE A 88 14.91 4.97 -9.13
N LYS A 89 14.96 5.11 -10.46
CA LYS A 89 14.16 4.35 -11.44
C LYS A 89 12.65 4.48 -11.25
N LYS A 90 12.17 5.66 -10.87
CA LYS A 90 10.74 5.94 -10.72
C LYS A 90 10.20 6.66 -11.97
N LYS A 91 8.93 6.42 -12.28
CA LYS A 91 8.26 6.92 -13.50
C LYS A 91 7.08 7.84 -13.18
N ASP A 92 6.92 8.21 -11.93
CA ASP A 92 5.89 9.11 -11.42
C ASP A 92 6.40 9.81 -10.16
N VAL A 93 5.65 10.80 -9.71
CA VAL A 93 5.87 11.44 -8.41
C VAL A 93 4.88 10.86 -7.41
N ARG A 94 5.41 10.32 -6.34
CA ARG A 94 4.64 9.82 -5.19
C ARG A 94 4.81 10.77 -4.01
N LYS A 95 4.33 10.34 -2.84
CA LYS A 95 4.61 11.06 -1.60
C LYS A 95 6.11 11.24 -1.41
N TYR A 96 6.52 12.42 -1.00
CA TYR A 96 7.90 12.75 -0.62
C TYR A 96 7.92 13.81 0.49
N LEU A 97 9.04 13.92 1.19
CA LEU A 97 9.25 14.96 2.19
C LEU A 97 9.92 16.19 1.55
N PRO A 98 9.50 17.42 1.88
CA PRO A 98 10.15 18.65 1.39
C PRO A 98 11.65 18.69 1.62
N ALA A 99 12.13 18.14 2.76
CA ALA A 99 13.54 18.07 3.10
C ALA A 99 14.39 17.31 2.06
N SER A 100 13.79 16.48 1.22
CA SER A 100 14.44 15.75 0.12
C SER A 100 14.60 16.58 -1.15
N ARG A 101 14.26 17.86 -1.12
CA ARG A 101 14.38 18.82 -2.23
C ARG A 101 15.32 19.97 -1.82
N ASP A 102 16.06 20.52 -2.78
CA ASP A 102 16.89 21.71 -2.56
C ASP A 102 16.01 22.94 -2.36
N ASN A 103 14.94 23.06 -3.16
CA ASN A 103 13.83 23.96 -2.87
C ASN A 103 12.64 23.15 -2.37
N PRO A 104 12.26 23.26 -1.08
CA PRO A 104 11.17 22.51 -0.48
C PRO A 104 9.80 22.70 -1.14
N SER A 105 9.62 23.76 -1.92
CA SER A 105 8.37 24.08 -2.64
C SER A 105 8.42 23.70 -4.13
N ASP A 106 9.48 23.01 -4.57
CA ASP A 106 9.60 22.58 -5.96
C ASP A 106 10.04 21.10 -6.05
N TRP A 107 9.11 20.25 -6.40
CA TRP A 107 9.34 18.81 -6.50
C TRP A 107 10.44 18.41 -7.48
N LYS A 108 10.76 19.29 -8.45
CA LYS A 108 11.77 19.04 -9.48
C LYS A 108 13.20 19.14 -8.96
N THR A 109 13.42 19.83 -7.85
CA THR A 109 14.74 20.11 -7.28
C THR A 109 15.23 19.02 -6.33
N GLY A 110 15.21 17.77 -6.81
CA GLY A 110 15.64 16.62 -6.00
C GLY A 110 17.09 16.72 -5.55
N LYS A 111 17.34 16.47 -4.25
CA LYS A 111 18.70 16.36 -3.70
C LYS A 111 19.48 15.20 -4.31
N SER A 112 20.81 15.26 -4.22
CA SER A 112 21.67 14.16 -4.62
C SER A 112 21.38 12.89 -3.80
N LEU A 113 21.66 11.70 -4.37
CA LEU A 113 21.52 10.43 -3.65
C LEU A 113 22.36 10.38 -2.37
N ALA A 114 23.54 11.02 -2.38
CA ALA A 114 24.40 11.13 -1.20
C ALA A 114 23.75 11.94 -0.08
N ASP A 115 23.06 13.02 -0.41
CA ASP A 115 22.37 13.85 0.57
C ASP A 115 21.06 13.19 1.06
N ILE A 116 20.36 12.46 0.20
CA ILE A 116 19.23 11.60 0.59
C ILE A 116 19.69 10.54 1.59
N ALA A 117 20.82 9.87 1.32
CA ALA A 117 21.38 8.87 2.25
C ALA A 117 21.75 9.49 3.61
N LYS A 118 22.32 10.70 3.63
CA LYS A 118 22.60 11.43 4.89
C LYS A 118 21.32 11.77 5.65
N LEU A 119 20.27 12.22 4.94
CA LEU A 119 18.97 12.49 5.56
C LEU A 119 18.37 11.22 6.18
N LYS A 120 18.41 10.08 5.44
CA LYS A 120 17.94 8.79 5.96
C LYS A 120 18.72 8.38 7.21
N ALA A 121 20.03 8.41 7.15
CA ALA A 121 20.90 8.06 8.29
C ALA A 121 20.66 8.94 9.52
N ALA A 122 20.30 10.21 9.33
CA ALA A 122 19.91 11.13 10.41
C ALA A 122 18.49 10.86 10.95
N GLY A 123 17.74 9.94 10.35
CA GLY A 123 16.34 9.65 10.71
C GLY A 123 15.34 10.65 10.13
N GLY A 124 15.71 11.41 9.09
CA GLY A 124 14.87 12.41 8.44
C GLY A 124 13.82 11.82 7.47
N TYR A 125 13.25 10.69 7.80
CA TYR A 125 12.18 10.01 7.06
C TYR A 125 10.97 9.72 7.95
N VAL A 126 9.82 9.55 7.35
CA VAL A 126 8.59 9.10 8.01
C VAL A 126 8.42 7.62 7.72
N ASP A 127 8.29 6.81 8.75
CA ASP A 127 7.95 5.40 8.67
C ASP A 127 6.47 5.23 8.28
N LEU A 128 6.16 4.30 7.41
CA LEU A 128 4.84 4.07 6.85
C LEU A 128 4.40 2.62 6.95
N PHE A 129 3.66 2.34 7.99
CA PHE A 129 3.06 1.05 8.28
C PHE A 129 1.67 0.93 7.68
N GLN A 130 1.39 -0.10 6.84
CA GLN A 130 0.15 -0.18 6.09
C GLN A 130 -0.47 -1.58 6.07
N TRP A 131 -1.73 -1.68 6.49
CA TRP A 131 -2.59 -2.83 6.27
C TRP A 131 -3.44 -2.65 5.01
N ARG A 132 -3.68 -3.75 4.28
CA ARG A 132 -4.50 -3.81 3.06
C ARG A 132 -5.46 -4.99 3.11
N ALA A 133 -6.74 -4.76 2.85
CA ALA A 133 -7.76 -5.79 2.90
C ALA A 133 -7.48 -6.97 1.95
N HIS A 134 -7.04 -6.69 0.72
CA HIS A 134 -6.82 -7.72 -0.30
C HIS A 134 -5.39 -8.27 -0.35
N ARG A 135 -4.37 -7.43 -0.14
CA ARG A 135 -2.97 -7.77 -0.43
C ARG A 135 -2.12 -8.18 0.77
N SER A 136 -2.51 -7.82 1.99
CA SER A 136 -1.74 -8.19 3.18
C SER A 136 -2.57 -8.94 4.22
N ASN A 137 -3.85 -8.59 4.38
CA ASN A 137 -4.75 -9.23 5.33
C ASN A 137 -4.87 -10.77 5.16
N PRO A 138 -4.93 -11.33 3.92
CA PRO A 138 -5.08 -12.77 3.74
C PRO A 138 -3.97 -13.62 4.37
N VAL A 139 -2.80 -13.04 4.56
CA VAL A 139 -1.64 -13.72 5.18
C VAL A 139 -1.31 -13.20 6.58
N GLY A 140 -2.18 -12.37 7.15
CA GLY A 140 -2.03 -11.87 8.52
C GLY A 140 -0.84 -10.92 8.72
N MET A 141 -0.53 -10.12 7.70
CA MET A 141 0.62 -9.21 7.70
C MET A 141 0.20 -7.78 7.37
N ALA A 142 1.10 -6.83 7.62
CA ALA A 142 1.05 -5.47 7.10
C ALA A 142 2.31 -5.19 6.29
N ASP A 143 2.19 -4.46 5.19
CA ASP A 143 3.35 -4.00 4.43
C ASP A 143 3.98 -2.78 5.10
N ASP A 144 5.28 -2.70 5.00
CA ASP A 144 6.08 -1.64 5.56
C ASP A 144 6.78 -0.83 4.47
N GLY A 145 7.11 0.40 4.82
CA GLY A 145 7.80 1.32 3.95
C GLY A 145 8.07 2.65 4.64
N TYR A 146 8.70 3.54 3.94
CA TYR A 146 8.97 4.89 4.44
C TYR A 146 8.76 5.95 3.36
N VAL A 147 8.66 7.21 3.79
CA VAL A 147 8.61 8.37 2.91
C VAL A 147 9.81 9.25 3.18
N LEU A 148 10.60 9.50 2.14
CA LEU A 148 11.70 10.45 2.14
C LEU A 148 11.74 11.19 0.79
N GLU A 149 12.53 10.77 -0.17
CA GLU A 149 12.57 11.34 -1.52
C GLU A 149 11.43 10.82 -2.40
N TYR A 150 10.87 9.70 -2.01
CA TYR A 150 9.77 9.00 -2.64
C TYR A 150 9.03 8.17 -1.57
N ARG A 151 7.86 7.61 -1.90
CA ARG A 151 7.24 6.58 -1.09
C ARG A 151 7.90 5.24 -1.41
N ASN A 152 8.81 4.82 -0.59
CA ASN A 152 9.55 3.58 -0.72
C ASN A 152 8.84 2.41 0.00
N PHE A 153 9.15 1.20 -0.41
CA PHE A 153 9.00 0.01 0.41
C PHE A 153 10.31 -0.22 1.16
N ASP A 154 10.22 -0.86 2.30
CA ASP A 154 11.38 -1.27 3.06
C ASP A 154 12.14 -2.39 2.36
N ASP A 155 13.35 -2.67 2.84
CA ASP A 155 14.22 -3.66 2.25
C ASP A 155 13.66 -5.08 2.45
N GLY A 156 13.71 -5.88 1.38
CA GLY A 156 13.26 -7.26 1.41
C GLY A 156 12.22 -7.60 0.35
N LYS A 157 11.30 -8.45 0.70
CA LYS A 157 10.23 -8.93 -0.19
C LYS A 157 8.88 -8.84 0.51
N ASN A 158 7.96 -8.08 -0.07
CA ASN A 158 6.58 -7.99 0.39
C ASN A 158 5.83 -9.34 0.30
N MET A 159 4.77 -9.46 1.10
CA MET A 159 3.89 -10.62 1.16
C MET A 159 2.95 -10.74 -0.05
N PHE A 160 3.03 -9.86 -1.04
CA PHE A 160 2.19 -9.92 -2.24
C PHE A 160 2.97 -9.62 -3.51
N GLY A 161 2.50 -10.15 -4.61
CA GLY A 161 3.03 -9.89 -5.95
C GLY A 161 1.95 -9.90 -7.01
N GLY A 162 2.25 -9.39 -8.20
CA GLY A 162 1.36 -9.49 -9.36
C GLY A 162 1.22 -10.94 -9.82
N ASN A 163 -0.03 -11.34 -10.07
CA ASN A 163 -0.39 -12.67 -10.56
C ASN A 163 -0.57 -12.69 -12.08
N ASP A 164 -0.16 -11.65 -12.78
CA ASP A 164 -0.32 -11.55 -14.23
C ASP A 164 1.00 -11.36 -14.96
N GLU A 165 1.03 -11.80 -16.19
CA GLU A 165 2.05 -11.40 -17.15
C GLU A 165 1.75 -9.97 -17.63
N LYS A 166 2.79 -9.13 -17.72
CA LYS A 166 2.62 -7.68 -17.93
C LYS A 166 1.97 -7.32 -19.27
N GLU A 167 2.20 -8.10 -20.30
CA GLU A 167 1.78 -7.79 -21.66
C GLU A 167 0.43 -8.43 -22.00
N THR A 168 0.23 -9.66 -21.56
CA THR A 168 -0.94 -10.48 -21.91
C THR A 168 -2.00 -10.52 -20.80
N HIS A 169 -1.67 -10.06 -19.59
CA HIS A 169 -2.47 -10.25 -18.39
C HIS A 169 -2.85 -11.71 -18.08
N GLN A 170 -2.20 -12.68 -18.74
CA GLN A 170 -2.41 -14.08 -18.42
C GLN A 170 -2.02 -14.34 -16.96
N PRO A 171 -2.87 -15.04 -16.17
CA PRO A 171 -2.53 -15.40 -14.80
C PRO A 171 -1.29 -16.29 -14.75
N LYS A 172 -0.49 -16.16 -13.68
CA LYS A 172 0.64 -17.05 -13.38
C LYS A 172 0.23 -18.24 -12.53
N PHE A 173 -0.78 -17.99 -11.68
CA PHE A 173 -1.36 -18.96 -10.75
C PHE A 173 -2.88 -18.90 -10.81
N MET A 174 -3.51 -20.00 -10.45
CA MET A 174 -4.95 -20.17 -10.33
C MET A 174 -5.28 -20.88 -9.01
N TRP A 175 -6.55 -20.91 -8.63
CA TRP A 175 -6.95 -21.72 -7.48
C TRP A 175 -6.81 -23.21 -7.77
N ASP A 176 -6.37 -23.96 -6.75
CA ASP A 176 -6.38 -25.40 -6.74
C ASP A 176 -7.81 -25.89 -6.55
N GLU A 177 -8.46 -26.28 -7.65
CA GLU A 177 -9.84 -26.76 -7.65
C GLU A 177 -10.07 -27.95 -6.71
N LYS A 178 -9.03 -28.78 -6.50
CA LYS A 178 -9.11 -29.94 -5.58
C LYS A 178 -9.18 -29.50 -4.11
N LYS A 179 -8.58 -28.33 -3.78
CA LYS A 179 -8.57 -27.80 -2.42
C LYS A 179 -9.77 -26.93 -2.11
N VAL A 180 -10.19 -26.09 -3.04
CA VAL A 180 -11.21 -25.07 -2.76
C VAL A 180 -12.53 -25.27 -3.52
N GLY A 181 -12.60 -26.24 -4.42
CA GLY A 181 -13.81 -26.59 -5.17
C GLY A 181 -14.08 -25.72 -6.40
N TYR A 182 -13.18 -24.82 -6.75
CA TYR A 182 -13.26 -23.97 -7.93
C TYR A 182 -11.88 -23.56 -8.42
N LYS A 183 -11.73 -23.33 -9.74
CA LYS A 183 -10.52 -22.81 -10.37
C LYS A 183 -10.59 -21.31 -10.66
N SER A 184 -11.81 -20.78 -10.76
CA SER A 184 -12.17 -19.39 -11.02
C SER A 184 -13.44 -19.05 -10.27
N ILE A 185 -13.76 -17.77 -10.19
CA ILE A 185 -15.04 -17.27 -9.68
C ILE A 185 -15.73 -16.42 -10.74
N THR A 186 -17.01 -16.15 -10.55
CA THR A 186 -17.79 -15.21 -11.36
C THR A 186 -17.93 -13.87 -10.67
N ALA A 187 -18.36 -12.83 -11.40
CA ALA A 187 -18.67 -11.54 -10.82
C ALA A 187 -19.75 -11.62 -9.74
N ASP A 188 -20.72 -12.54 -9.87
CA ASP A 188 -21.77 -12.76 -8.86
C ASP A 188 -21.23 -13.37 -7.56
N GLN A 189 -20.23 -14.24 -7.65
CA GLN A 189 -19.55 -14.79 -6.47
C GLN A 189 -18.70 -13.70 -5.82
N LEU A 190 -17.99 -12.90 -6.60
CA LEU A 190 -17.19 -11.79 -6.10
C LEU A 190 -18.06 -10.76 -5.34
N ARG A 191 -19.25 -10.43 -5.83
CA ARG A 191 -20.18 -9.54 -5.13
C ARG A 191 -20.66 -10.06 -3.76
N LYS A 192 -20.53 -11.35 -3.52
CA LYS A 192 -20.88 -11.97 -2.22
C LYS A 192 -19.74 -11.96 -1.21
N GLY A 193 -18.53 -11.63 -1.63
CA GLY A 193 -17.36 -11.53 -0.78
C GLY A 193 -16.06 -11.68 -1.55
N GLU A 194 -14.98 -11.29 -0.93
CA GLU A 194 -13.62 -11.44 -1.47
C GLU A 194 -13.18 -12.90 -1.48
N HIS A 195 -12.42 -13.24 -2.52
CA HIS A 195 -11.74 -14.52 -2.67
C HIS A 195 -10.25 -14.26 -2.89
N PHE A 196 -9.41 -14.82 -2.07
CA PHE A 196 -7.97 -14.56 -2.09
C PHE A 196 -7.20 -15.73 -2.68
N LEU A 197 -6.09 -15.41 -3.34
CA LEU A 197 -5.14 -16.41 -3.85
C LEU A 197 -3.87 -16.35 -3.01
N THR A 198 -3.61 -17.41 -2.25
CA THR A 198 -2.47 -17.53 -1.35
C THR A 198 -1.62 -18.70 -1.78
N ARG A 199 -0.32 -18.47 -2.02
CA ARG A 199 0.60 -19.44 -2.61
C ARG A 199 0.61 -20.77 -1.84
N GLU A 200 0.74 -20.69 -0.53
CA GLU A 200 0.89 -21.88 0.33
C GLU A 200 -0.43 -22.63 0.54
N GLN A 201 -1.56 -21.94 0.44
CA GLN A 201 -2.84 -22.50 0.86
C GLN A 201 -3.65 -23.08 -0.30
N ASN A 202 -3.78 -22.32 -1.41
CA ASN A 202 -4.79 -22.62 -2.41
C ASN A 202 -4.38 -22.31 -3.85
N ALA A 203 -3.11 -21.97 -4.11
CA ALA A 203 -2.64 -21.66 -5.45
C ALA A 203 -1.93 -22.85 -6.11
N VAL A 204 -2.14 -23.01 -7.41
CA VAL A 204 -1.37 -23.88 -8.31
C VAL A 204 -0.94 -23.08 -9.53
N PRO A 205 0.08 -23.52 -10.28
CA PRO A 205 0.44 -22.91 -11.56
C PRO A 205 -0.77 -22.82 -12.49
N PHE A 206 -0.88 -21.71 -13.22
CA PHE A 206 -1.96 -21.52 -14.18
C PHE A 206 -1.90 -22.55 -15.30
N ASP A 207 -3.02 -23.19 -15.59
CA ASP A 207 -3.18 -24.08 -16.74
C ASP A 207 -4.05 -23.40 -17.82
N PRO A 208 -3.46 -23.01 -18.98
CA PRO A 208 -4.21 -22.38 -20.06
C PRO A 208 -5.28 -23.32 -20.69
N ASN A 209 -5.14 -24.63 -20.50
CA ASN A 209 -6.04 -25.65 -21.04
C ASN A 209 -7.13 -26.10 -20.09
N ALA A 210 -7.30 -25.43 -18.95
CA ALA A 210 -8.27 -25.83 -17.93
C ALA A 210 -9.75 -25.54 -18.33
N GLY A 211 -10.04 -25.22 -19.57
CA GLY A 211 -11.41 -24.98 -20.08
C GLY A 211 -12.02 -23.69 -19.51
N TRP A 212 -11.33 -22.58 -19.74
CA TRP A 212 -11.76 -21.23 -19.34
C TRP A 212 -13.00 -20.79 -20.09
N LYS A 213 -13.89 -20.08 -19.41
CA LYS A 213 -15.14 -19.55 -19.96
C LYS A 213 -15.16 -18.04 -19.84
N GLU A 214 -15.83 -17.38 -20.79
CA GLU A 214 -16.08 -15.95 -20.68
C GLU A 214 -16.71 -15.60 -19.33
N GLY A 215 -16.14 -14.61 -18.63
CA GLY A 215 -16.57 -14.19 -17.32
C GLY A 215 -15.82 -14.84 -16.15
N ASP A 216 -14.98 -15.85 -16.38
CA ASP A 216 -14.10 -16.43 -15.35
C ASP A 216 -13.15 -15.37 -14.81
N MET A 217 -13.00 -15.31 -13.49
CA MET A 217 -12.16 -14.35 -12.79
C MET A 217 -11.16 -15.03 -11.86
N ILE A 218 -9.93 -14.48 -11.82
CA ILE A 218 -8.84 -14.91 -10.95
C ILE A 218 -8.23 -13.67 -10.29
N PRO A 219 -7.76 -13.72 -9.02
CA PRO A 219 -7.09 -12.58 -8.39
C PRO A 219 -5.88 -12.10 -9.19
N LYS A 220 -5.79 -10.79 -9.37
CA LYS A 220 -4.65 -10.10 -9.98
C LYS A 220 -3.40 -10.13 -9.08
N TYR A 221 -3.57 -10.40 -7.82
CA TYR A 221 -2.49 -10.51 -6.85
C TYR A 221 -2.48 -11.89 -6.23
N ILE A 222 -1.27 -12.38 -5.98
CA ILE A 222 -1.03 -13.56 -5.17
C ILE A 222 -0.31 -13.14 -3.90
N THR A 223 -0.74 -13.70 -2.78
CA THR A 223 -0.14 -13.44 -1.46
C THR A 223 0.68 -14.66 -1.02
N SER A 224 1.72 -14.42 -0.22
CA SER A 224 2.56 -15.45 0.34
C SER A 224 3.22 -14.93 1.62
N ARG A 225 2.99 -15.63 2.72
CA ARG A 225 3.68 -15.34 3.98
C ARG A 225 5.10 -15.91 3.98
N GLU A 226 5.29 -17.08 3.38
CA GLU A 226 6.60 -17.76 3.34
C GLU A 226 7.61 -17.05 2.44
N ASP A 227 7.13 -16.40 1.40
CA ASP A 227 7.95 -15.63 0.47
C ASP A 227 8.35 -14.24 1.02
N ALA A 228 7.60 -13.73 1.99
CA ALA A 228 7.83 -12.42 2.59
C ALA A 228 9.09 -12.42 3.45
N LYS A 229 9.97 -11.41 3.29
CA LYS A 229 11.30 -11.38 3.93
C LYS A 229 11.78 -9.97 4.19
N GLY A 230 12.66 -9.87 5.19
CA GLY A 230 13.33 -8.61 5.52
C GLY A 230 12.41 -7.61 6.24
N SER A 231 12.84 -6.37 6.31
CA SER A 231 12.12 -5.27 6.93
C SER A 231 10.71 -5.09 6.36
N ALA A 232 10.56 -5.20 5.04
CA ALA A 232 9.26 -5.14 4.36
C ALA A 232 8.20 -6.17 4.84
N ALA A 233 8.57 -7.10 5.70
CA ALA A 233 7.74 -8.25 6.09
C ALA A 233 7.80 -8.59 7.59
N ASP A 234 8.30 -7.72 8.43
CA ASP A 234 8.48 -8.01 9.87
C ASP A 234 7.28 -7.58 10.72
N ASN A 235 6.26 -6.98 10.10
CA ASN A 235 5.05 -6.55 10.76
C ASN A 235 3.86 -7.48 10.50
N ASN A 236 3.05 -7.70 11.54
CA ASN A 236 1.83 -8.49 11.44
C ASN A 236 0.59 -7.60 11.54
N ALA A 237 -0.51 -8.09 10.97
CA ALA A 237 -1.80 -7.43 11.09
C ALA A 237 -2.93 -8.44 10.92
N SER A 238 -4.10 -8.10 11.45
CA SER A 238 -5.34 -8.80 11.12
C SER A 238 -6.47 -7.79 10.96
N GLY A 239 -7.31 -7.98 9.97
CA GLY A 239 -8.52 -7.21 9.75
C GLY A 239 -9.73 -8.13 9.69
N THR A 240 -10.80 -7.76 10.39
CA THR A 240 -12.08 -8.46 10.37
C THR A 240 -13.17 -7.49 9.95
N TRP A 241 -13.92 -7.85 8.91
CA TRP A 241 -15.10 -7.13 8.46
C TRP A 241 -16.35 -7.69 9.13
N LYS A 242 -17.10 -6.83 9.78
CA LYS A 242 -18.37 -7.19 10.39
C LYS A 242 -19.31 -5.99 10.46
N ASP A 243 -20.57 -6.19 10.10
CA ASP A 243 -21.63 -5.19 10.22
C ASP A 243 -21.29 -3.84 9.57
N GLY A 244 -20.64 -3.86 8.39
CA GLY A 244 -20.26 -2.66 7.66
C GLY A 244 -18.98 -1.97 8.18
N MET A 245 -18.22 -2.62 9.04
CA MET A 245 -17.06 -2.03 9.68
C MET A 245 -15.84 -2.96 9.69
N TRP A 246 -14.67 -2.42 9.45
CA TRP A 246 -13.39 -3.08 9.68
C TRP A 246 -12.92 -2.89 11.13
N THR A 247 -12.51 -3.99 11.75
CA THR A 247 -11.64 -3.97 12.93
C THR A 247 -10.24 -4.41 12.49
N VAL A 248 -9.27 -3.52 12.56
CA VAL A 248 -7.89 -3.78 12.13
C VAL A 248 -6.97 -3.75 13.36
N VAL A 249 -6.20 -4.81 13.53
CA VAL A 249 -5.14 -4.91 14.55
C VAL A 249 -3.80 -4.89 13.84
N LEU A 250 -2.97 -3.93 14.19
CA LEU A 250 -1.60 -3.78 13.70
C LEU A 250 -0.63 -4.20 14.80
N ILE A 251 0.35 -5.02 14.47
CA ILE A 251 1.31 -5.58 15.41
C ILE A 251 2.72 -5.39 14.87
N ARG A 252 3.57 -4.69 15.62
CA ARG A 252 4.98 -4.53 15.26
C ARG A 252 5.88 -4.66 16.50
N PRO A 253 7.12 -5.10 16.34
CA PRO A 253 8.12 -5.04 17.40
C PRO A 253 8.40 -3.58 17.82
N LEU A 254 8.65 -3.36 19.11
CA LEU A 254 8.96 -2.02 19.61
C LEU A 254 10.35 -1.53 19.17
N GLY A 255 11.36 -2.36 19.37
CA GLY A 255 12.75 -2.02 19.09
C GLY A 255 13.24 -2.59 17.77
N LEU A 256 12.64 -2.22 16.64
CA LEU A 256 13.15 -2.58 15.33
C LEU A 256 14.57 -2.04 15.14
N ALA A 257 15.43 -2.85 14.51
CA ALA A 257 16.82 -2.50 14.25
C ALA A 257 17.09 -2.13 12.79
N ASN A 258 16.02 -2.03 11.97
CA ASN A 258 16.13 -1.74 10.56
C ASN A 258 16.34 -0.24 10.32
N ASP A 259 17.13 0.11 9.34
CA ASP A 259 17.46 1.52 9.02
C ASP A 259 16.31 2.29 8.36
N ASP A 260 15.23 1.60 8.00
CA ASP A 260 14.03 2.12 7.36
C ASP A 260 12.82 2.21 8.31
N ASP A 261 12.99 1.79 9.57
CA ASP A 261 11.98 1.83 10.62
C ASP A 261 12.22 2.88 11.71
N LYS A 262 11.14 3.34 12.33
CA LYS A 262 11.17 4.11 13.58
C LYS A 262 10.97 3.19 14.77
N ALA A 263 12.04 2.97 15.55
CA ALA A 263 11.98 2.16 16.74
C ALA A 263 11.18 2.86 17.87
N PHE A 264 10.23 2.16 18.46
CA PHE A 264 9.55 2.60 19.65
C PHE A 264 10.35 2.25 20.91
N LYS A 265 10.42 3.19 21.86
CA LYS A 265 11.09 3.01 23.15
C LYS A 265 10.13 3.30 24.29
N VAL A 266 10.22 2.55 25.38
CA VAL A 266 9.47 2.84 26.59
C VAL A 266 9.91 4.23 27.13
N GLY A 267 8.94 5.06 27.46
CA GLY A 267 9.15 6.47 27.80
C GLY A 267 9.14 7.42 26.60
N GLY A 268 9.12 6.89 25.36
CA GLY A 268 9.10 7.71 24.14
C GLY A 268 7.72 8.26 23.78
N VAL A 269 7.73 9.40 23.08
CA VAL A 269 6.55 10.02 22.47
C VAL A 269 6.84 10.23 20.99
N TYR A 270 5.88 9.83 20.15
CA TYR A 270 6.00 9.82 18.68
C TYR A 270 4.86 10.61 18.06
N ASN A 271 5.12 11.33 16.97
CA ASN A 271 4.07 11.92 16.16
C ASN A 271 3.51 10.86 15.22
N VAL A 272 2.18 10.72 15.18
CA VAL A 272 1.52 9.76 14.29
C VAL A 272 0.41 10.41 13.49
N GLY A 273 0.26 9.97 12.25
CA GLY A 273 -0.85 10.34 11.37
C GLY A 273 -1.49 9.08 10.81
N PHE A 274 -2.82 9.05 10.79
CA PHE A 274 -3.59 7.92 10.28
C PHE A 274 -4.19 8.26 8.92
N ALA A 275 -4.28 7.27 8.04
CA ALA A 275 -5.00 7.39 6.79
C ALA A 275 -5.86 6.15 6.53
N VAL A 276 -7.11 6.37 6.16
CA VAL A 276 -8.06 5.32 5.78
C VAL A 276 -8.47 5.51 4.33
N HIS A 277 -8.32 4.47 3.53
CA HIS A 277 -8.88 4.37 2.20
C HIS A 277 -10.11 3.48 2.28
N ASP A 278 -11.25 4.02 1.87
CA ASP A 278 -12.55 3.37 1.87
C ASP A 278 -13.05 3.34 0.42
N ASP A 279 -13.00 2.19 -0.20
CA ASP A 279 -13.41 1.92 -1.60
C ASP A 279 -12.85 2.88 -2.66
N ASN A 280 -11.94 3.76 -2.30
CA ASN A 280 -11.51 4.82 -3.19
C ASN A 280 -10.24 4.48 -3.96
N ILE A 281 -10.34 4.60 -5.28
CA ILE A 281 -9.31 4.27 -6.25
C ILE A 281 -8.36 5.45 -6.53
N THR A 282 -8.75 6.67 -6.19
CA THR A 282 -7.93 7.85 -6.46
C THR A 282 -6.80 8.00 -5.44
N THR A 283 -5.74 8.69 -5.83
CA THR A 283 -4.62 9.02 -4.93
C THR A 283 -5.04 9.92 -3.78
N ARG A 284 -6.18 10.60 -3.89
CA ARG A 284 -6.73 11.56 -2.92
C ARG A 284 -7.94 11.04 -2.17
N GLY A 285 -8.45 9.89 -2.59
CA GLY A 285 -9.65 9.32 -2.00
C GLY A 285 -9.40 8.62 -0.67
N HIS A 286 -8.73 9.28 0.26
CA HIS A 286 -8.51 8.76 1.60
C HIS A 286 -8.72 9.85 2.64
N HIS A 287 -9.22 9.43 3.79
CA HIS A 287 -9.38 10.28 4.96
C HIS A 287 -8.09 10.27 5.78
N VAL A 288 -7.62 11.44 6.19
CA VAL A 288 -6.42 11.57 7.04
C VAL A 288 -6.78 12.23 8.36
N SER A 289 -6.14 11.76 9.43
CA SER A 289 -6.26 12.39 10.74
C SER A 289 -5.38 13.64 10.83
N PHE A 290 -5.74 14.54 11.73
CA PHE A 290 -4.74 15.45 12.30
C PHE A 290 -3.67 14.64 13.02
N VAL A 291 -2.49 15.25 13.20
CA VAL A 291 -1.40 14.63 13.98
C VAL A 291 -1.87 14.34 15.40
N LYS A 292 -1.49 13.17 15.87
CA LYS A 292 -1.62 12.74 17.25
C LYS A 292 -0.26 12.39 17.80
N THR A 293 -0.11 12.51 19.10
CA THR A 293 1.05 11.97 19.81
C THR A 293 0.73 10.57 20.34
N LEU A 294 1.67 9.63 20.15
CA LEU A 294 1.61 8.27 20.70
C LEU A 294 2.68 8.11 21.79
N GLY A 295 2.27 7.87 23.02
CA GLY A 295 3.17 7.65 24.14
C GLY A 295 3.31 6.17 24.49
N ILE A 296 4.53 5.66 24.52
CA ILE A 296 4.85 4.30 24.98
C ILE A 296 5.28 4.37 26.44
N GLY A 297 4.31 4.27 27.37
CA GLY A 297 4.55 4.51 28.80
C GLY A 297 4.82 5.97 29.15
N ALA A 298 4.44 6.90 28.30
CA ALA A 298 4.52 8.35 28.46
C ALA A 298 3.15 8.99 28.20
N LYS A 299 2.92 10.19 28.76
CA LYS A 299 1.67 10.94 28.53
C LYS A 299 1.64 11.48 27.10
N ALA A 300 0.55 11.20 26.39
CA ALA A 300 0.32 11.61 24.99
C ALA A 300 -1.19 11.61 24.70
N ASP A 301 -1.61 12.00 23.47
CA ASP A 301 -3.00 11.90 23.01
C ASP A 301 -3.48 10.44 22.99
N ILE A 302 -2.62 9.55 22.53
CA ILE A 302 -2.81 8.10 22.51
C ILE A 302 -1.77 7.51 23.46
N GLN A 303 -2.20 6.79 24.46
CA GLN A 303 -1.31 6.19 25.46
C GLN A 303 -1.32 4.67 25.34
N ALA A 304 -0.15 4.09 25.15
CA ALA A 304 -0.01 2.64 25.16
C ALA A 304 -0.23 2.09 26.58
N THR A 305 -1.03 1.04 26.65
CA THR A 305 -1.29 0.30 27.90
C THR A 305 -0.48 -1.00 27.89
N LYS A 306 0.31 -1.22 28.93
CA LYS A 306 1.01 -2.50 29.10
C LYS A 306 -0.01 -3.58 29.44
N LEU A 307 -0.12 -4.59 28.60
CA LEU A 307 -0.89 -5.78 28.89
C LEU A 307 -0.13 -6.64 29.92
N LYS A 308 -0.86 -7.27 30.82
CA LYS A 308 -0.31 -8.17 31.85
C LYS A 308 0.00 -9.54 31.24
#